data_607e74d5d3f2f33d0d5d10b4a791ab41
#
_entry.id   607e74d5d3f2f33d0d5d10b4a791ab41
#
_cell.length_a   1.000
_cell.length_b   1.000
_cell.length_c   1.000
_cell.angle_alpha   90.00
_cell.angle_beta   90.00
_cell.angle_gamma   90.00
#
_symmetry.space_group_name_H-M   'P 1'
#
loop_
_entity.id
_entity.type
_entity.pdbx_description
1 polymer ?
#
loop_
_entity_poly.entity_id
_entity_poly.type
_entity_poly.pdbx_seq_one_letter_code
_entity_poly.pdbx_strand_id
1 'polypeptide(L)'
;IIPSPSAERYRNKAQYPVGSDGRFATIGFYAAMTHRIIDCADCLLQPKEFSEITDIFRNWILEKKISVYNEADGSGIIRHIYIRKAVVTGQIMVCIVANSDSIPHAEALIEQLKEIDGLASVILNINRDKTNVVLGKECKTLFGSDYITDELCGLKFNLSPLSFYQVNHDGAEIL
;
A
#
# COMPACT_ATOMS: atom_id res chain seq x y z
N ILE A 1 -0.80 26.53 -18.34
CA ILE A 1 -0.82 25.61 -17.18
C ILE A 1 -2.25 25.11 -17.04
N ILE A 2 -2.44 23.79 -17.07
CA ILE A 2 -3.74 23.15 -16.85
C ILE A 2 -3.74 22.68 -15.39
N PRO A 3 -4.67 23.17 -14.53
CA PRO A 3 -4.74 22.74 -13.15
C PRO A 3 -5.32 21.31 -13.05
N SER A 4 -4.97 20.59 -11.97
CA SER A 4 -5.68 19.36 -11.63
C SER A 4 -7.14 19.67 -11.27
N PRO A 5 -8.11 18.84 -11.69
CA PRO A 5 -9.52 19.01 -11.30
C PRO A 5 -9.76 18.98 -9.79
N SER A 6 -8.97 18.21 -9.07
CA SER A 6 -8.98 18.17 -7.61
C SER A 6 -7.60 18.46 -7.04
N ALA A 7 -7.55 19.22 -5.94
CA ALA A 7 -6.34 19.46 -5.15
C ALA A 7 -6.14 18.41 -4.05
N GLU A 8 -7.21 17.68 -3.69
CA GLU A 8 -7.23 16.69 -2.61
C GLU A 8 -7.73 15.35 -3.13
N ARG A 9 -7.33 14.27 -2.44
CA ARG A 9 -7.79 12.88 -2.69
C ARG A 9 -7.54 12.34 -4.11
N TYR A 10 -6.68 12.98 -4.89
CA TYR A 10 -6.45 12.63 -6.30
C TYR A 10 -5.41 11.51 -6.51
N ARG A 11 -4.58 11.20 -5.50
CA ARG A 11 -3.52 10.19 -5.66
C ARG A 11 -4.10 8.80 -5.47
N ASN A 12 -4.15 8.05 -6.54
CA ASN A 12 -4.69 6.67 -6.56
C ASN A 12 -3.69 5.61 -6.05
N LYS A 13 -2.51 6.00 -5.55
CA LYS A 13 -1.48 5.09 -5.07
C LYS A 13 -0.73 5.66 -3.87
N ALA A 14 -0.45 4.80 -2.88
CA ALA A 14 0.44 5.08 -1.76
C ALA A 14 1.45 3.96 -1.53
N GLN A 15 2.60 4.32 -0.97
CA GLN A 15 3.64 3.42 -0.50
C GLN A 15 4.05 3.90 0.88
N TYR A 16 3.57 3.21 1.90
CA TYR A 16 3.81 3.57 3.29
C TYR A 16 4.92 2.69 3.88
N PRO A 17 6.06 3.23 4.27
CA PRO A 17 6.98 2.52 5.15
C PRO A 17 6.29 2.21 6.48
N VAL A 18 6.63 1.05 7.03
CA VAL A 18 6.15 0.61 8.34
C VAL A 18 7.32 0.58 9.31
N GLY A 19 7.15 1.22 10.47
CA GLY A 19 8.09 1.22 11.57
C GLY A 19 7.41 0.78 12.86
N SER A 20 8.20 0.51 13.89
CA SER A 20 7.70 0.25 15.23
C SER A 20 8.75 0.63 16.27
N ASP A 21 8.27 1.18 17.38
CA ASP A 21 9.08 1.38 18.59
C ASP A 21 8.87 0.26 19.64
N GLY A 22 8.19 -0.81 19.25
CA GLY A 22 7.81 -1.93 20.10
C GLY A 22 6.50 -1.73 20.88
N ARG A 23 5.97 -0.51 20.92
CA ARG A 23 4.67 -0.16 21.55
C ARG A 23 3.63 0.22 20.52
N PHE A 24 4.06 0.90 19.46
CA PHE A 24 3.18 1.39 18.41
C PHE A 24 3.74 1.00 17.04
N ALA A 25 2.85 0.69 16.12
CA ALA A 25 3.18 0.60 14.71
C ALA A 25 3.04 1.99 14.07
N THR A 26 4.12 2.50 13.48
CA THR A 26 4.16 3.77 12.76
C THR A 26 4.02 3.50 11.27
N ILE A 27 3.01 4.07 10.64
CA ILE A 27 2.74 3.92 9.21
C ILE A 27 2.54 5.31 8.61
N GLY A 28 3.36 5.68 7.65
CA GLY A 28 3.29 7.03 7.11
C GLY A 28 4.32 7.31 6.02
N PHE A 29 5.10 8.38 6.14
CA PHE A 29 6.07 8.79 5.15
C PHE A 29 7.43 9.07 5.77
N TYR A 30 8.50 8.88 5.01
CA TYR A 30 9.82 9.28 5.46
C TYR A 30 9.92 10.82 5.57
N ALA A 31 10.50 11.28 6.67
CA ALA A 31 10.92 12.67 6.78
C ALA A 31 11.99 12.96 5.73
N ALA A 32 11.96 14.15 5.14
CA ALA A 32 12.88 14.53 4.08
C ALA A 32 14.34 14.22 4.43
N MET A 33 15.04 13.60 3.51
CA MET A 33 16.46 13.21 3.62
C MET A 33 16.79 12.26 4.79
N THR A 34 15.80 11.52 5.31
CA THR A 34 16.00 10.57 6.41
C THR A 34 15.19 9.29 6.20
N HIS A 35 15.49 8.24 7.02
CA HIS A 35 14.67 7.03 7.14
C HIS A 35 13.71 7.08 8.34
N ARG A 36 13.58 8.25 9.00
CA ARG A 36 12.62 8.43 10.09
C ARG A 36 11.21 8.52 9.52
N ILE A 37 10.34 7.62 9.95
CA ILE A 37 8.94 7.60 9.53
C ILE A 37 8.17 8.62 10.35
N ILE A 38 7.41 9.49 9.66
CA ILE A 38 6.40 10.37 10.24
C ILE A 38 5.07 9.65 10.11
N ASP A 39 4.44 9.35 11.23
CA ASP A 39 3.13 8.71 11.23
C ASP A 39 2.10 9.58 10.51
N CYS A 40 1.24 8.95 9.73
CA CYS A 40 0.22 9.66 8.97
C CYS A 40 -1.12 8.90 9.11
N ALA A 41 -1.99 9.43 9.96
CA ALA A 41 -3.32 8.86 10.14
C ALA A 41 -4.23 9.13 8.94
N ASP A 42 -4.14 10.33 8.35
CA ASP A 42 -4.89 10.68 7.14
C ASP A 42 -4.08 11.63 6.26
N CYS A 43 -3.89 11.27 5.01
CA CYS A 43 -3.23 12.11 4.02
C CYS A 43 -4.26 12.70 3.08
N LEU A 44 -4.35 14.04 3.03
CA LEU A 44 -5.31 14.74 2.17
C LEU A 44 -5.14 14.46 0.67
N LEU A 45 -3.98 13.96 0.25
CA LEU A 45 -3.75 13.63 -1.15
C LEU A 45 -4.32 12.29 -1.58
N GLN A 46 -4.61 11.38 -0.62
CA GLN A 46 -4.98 10.00 -0.89
C GLN A 46 -6.43 9.73 -0.51
N PRO A 47 -7.10 8.72 -1.13
CA PRO A 47 -8.44 8.30 -0.77
C PRO A 47 -8.56 7.96 0.72
N LYS A 48 -9.73 8.18 1.31
CA LYS A 48 -9.98 7.91 2.74
C LYS A 48 -9.80 6.44 3.11
N GLU A 49 -10.14 5.54 2.21
CA GLU A 49 -9.99 4.09 2.38
C GLU A 49 -8.55 3.70 2.69
N PHE A 50 -7.57 4.50 2.25
CA PHE A 50 -6.14 4.24 2.56
C PHE A 50 -5.85 4.43 4.04
N SER A 51 -6.51 5.40 4.70
CA SER A 51 -6.41 5.60 6.16
C SER A 51 -7.02 4.42 6.91
N GLU A 52 -8.20 3.96 6.50
CA GLU A 52 -8.88 2.80 7.09
C GLU A 52 -8.02 1.54 6.97
N ILE A 53 -7.43 1.32 5.79
CA ILE A 53 -6.51 0.20 5.56
C ILE A 53 -5.29 0.30 6.49
N THR A 54 -4.66 1.47 6.62
CA THR A 54 -3.50 1.62 7.50
C THR A 54 -3.84 1.42 8.97
N ASP A 55 -5.05 1.78 9.42
CA ASP A 55 -5.52 1.54 10.78
C ASP A 55 -5.75 0.04 11.04
N ILE A 56 -6.29 -0.71 10.07
CA ILE A 56 -6.37 -2.17 10.15
C ILE A 56 -4.97 -2.78 10.32
N PHE A 57 -3.99 -2.31 9.56
CA PHE A 57 -2.60 -2.79 9.69
C PHE A 57 -1.99 -2.45 11.05
N ARG A 58 -2.20 -1.25 11.59
CA ARG A 58 -1.71 -0.86 12.92
C ARG A 58 -2.24 -1.81 13.99
N ASN A 59 -3.54 -2.04 14.00
CA ASN A 59 -4.20 -2.93 14.95
C ASN A 59 -3.70 -4.37 14.81
N TRP A 60 -3.65 -4.91 13.59
CA TRP A 60 -3.18 -6.26 13.32
C TRP A 60 -1.72 -6.47 13.74
N ILE A 61 -0.83 -5.52 13.44
CA ILE A 61 0.59 -5.58 13.83
C ILE A 61 0.71 -5.66 15.36
N LEU A 62 -0.03 -4.84 16.09
CA LEU A 62 0.02 -4.78 17.55
C LEU A 62 -0.61 -6.02 18.19
N GLU A 63 -1.82 -6.39 17.79
CA GLU A 63 -2.57 -7.52 18.36
C GLU A 63 -1.88 -8.87 18.12
N LYS A 64 -1.36 -9.08 16.92
CA LYS A 64 -0.71 -10.33 16.53
C LYS A 64 0.81 -10.31 16.75
N LYS A 65 1.36 -9.21 17.29
CA LYS A 65 2.80 -9.02 17.55
C LYS A 65 3.65 -9.30 16.30
N ILE A 66 3.20 -8.78 15.16
CA ILE A 66 3.91 -8.95 13.90
C ILE A 66 5.20 -8.14 13.92
N SER A 67 6.31 -8.77 13.57
CA SER A 67 7.59 -8.07 13.51
C SER A 67 7.67 -7.12 12.33
N VAL A 68 8.09 -5.90 12.59
CA VAL A 68 8.37 -4.89 11.58
C VAL A 68 9.84 -4.94 11.19
N TYR A 69 10.12 -4.76 9.91
CA TYR A 69 11.48 -4.83 9.38
C TYR A 69 12.36 -3.70 9.95
N ASN A 70 13.52 -4.08 10.43
CA ASN A 70 14.55 -3.17 10.90
C ASN A 70 15.67 -3.09 9.86
N GLU A 71 15.86 -1.92 9.26
CA GLU A 71 16.88 -1.70 8.23
C GLU A 71 18.32 -1.86 8.76
N ALA A 72 18.54 -1.63 10.06
CA ALA A 72 19.89 -1.68 10.64
C ALA A 72 20.46 -3.10 10.67
N ASP A 73 19.64 -4.09 11.04
CA ASP A 73 20.07 -5.48 11.19
C ASP A 73 19.41 -6.44 10.17
N GLY A 74 18.38 -5.99 9.46
CA GLY A 74 17.65 -6.79 8.49
C GLY A 74 16.65 -7.78 9.11
N SER A 75 16.37 -7.65 10.41
CA SER A 75 15.38 -8.47 11.10
C SER A 75 13.94 -7.98 10.83
N GLY A 76 12.97 -8.83 11.14
CA GLY A 76 11.56 -8.51 11.02
C GLY A 76 10.99 -8.82 9.63
N ILE A 77 9.66 -8.67 9.52
CA ILE A 77 8.90 -9.15 8.37
C ILE A 77 8.34 -8.00 7.55
N ILE A 78 7.49 -7.14 8.12
CA ILE A 78 6.75 -6.13 7.37
C ILE A 78 7.61 -4.90 7.08
N ARG A 79 7.78 -4.57 5.80
CA ARG A 79 8.58 -3.42 5.34
C ARG A 79 7.71 -2.22 4.95
N HIS A 80 6.76 -2.46 4.04
CA HIS A 80 5.89 -1.41 3.50
C HIS A 80 4.47 -1.94 3.28
N ILE A 81 3.53 -1.02 3.23
CA ILE A 81 2.18 -1.24 2.74
C ILE A 81 2.04 -0.43 1.45
N TYR A 82 1.76 -1.11 0.35
CA TYR A 82 1.47 -0.50 -0.93
C TYR A 82 -0.02 -0.61 -1.19
N ILE A 83 -0.69 0.50 -1.47
CA ILE A 83 -2.12 0.54 -1.76
C ILE A 83 -2.33 1.21 -3.10
N ARG A 84 -3.21 0.65 -3.90
CA ARG A 84 -3.65 1.21 -5.18
C ARG A 84 -5.16 1.13 -5.27
N LYS A 85 -5.81 2.22 -5.70
CA LYS A 85 -7.23 2.28 -6.00
C LYS A 85 -7.42 2.56 -7.49
N ALA A 86 -8.19 1.76 -8.17
CA ALA A 86 -8.70 2.04 -9.50
C ALA A 86 -9.77 3.14 -9.39
N VAL A 87 -9.62 4.21 -10.14
CA VAL A 87 -10.48 5.41 -9.97
C VAL A 87 -11.86 5.17 -10.54
N VAL A 88 -11.95 4.57 -11.73
CA VAL A 88 -13.23 4.35 -12.43
C VAL A 88 -13.97 3.14 -11.87
N THR A 89 -13.27 2.03 -11.63
CA THR A 89 -13.91 0.79 -11.16
C THR A 89 -14.10 0.72 -9.64
N GLY A 90 -13.39 1.58 -8.88
CA GLY A 90 -13.38 1.55 -7.42
C GLY A 90 -12.59 0.40 -6.80
N GLN A 91 -12.00 -0.49 -7.61
CA GLN A 91 -11.25 -1.64 -7.10
C GLN A 91 -10.01 -1.22 -6.31
N ILE A 92 -9.78 -1.87 -5.17
CA ILE A 92 -8.62 -1.62 -4.31
C ILE A 92 -7.72 -2.85 -4.28
N MET A 93 -6.43 -2.61 -4.46
CA MET A 93 -5.35 -3.56 -4.23
C MET A 93 -4.54 -3.15 -3.02
N VAL A 94 -4.35 -4.08 -2.10
CA VAL A 94 -3.44 -3.95 -0.96
C VAL A 94 -2.26 -4.90 -1.17
N CYS A 95 -1.05 -4.36 -1.23
CA CYS A 95 0.15 -5.16 -1.39
C CYS A 95 1.03 -5.01 -0.15
N ILE A 96 1.29 -6.12 0.53
CA ILE A 96 2.12 -6.19 1.72
C ILE A 96 3.54 -6.49 1.28
N VAL A 97 4.45 -5.55 1.51
CA VAL A 97 5.87 -5.75 1.18
C VAL A 97 6.58 -6.32 2.40
N ALA A 98 7.12 -7.52 2.25
CA ALA A 98 7.71 -8.25 3.37
C ALA A 98 9.10 -8.82 3.04
N ASN A 99 9.91 -8.96 4.08
CA ASN A 99 11.21 -9.66 4.07
C ASN A 99 11.02 -11.19 4.24
N SER A 100 9.88 -11.73 3.84
CA SER A 100 9.50 -13.14 4.00
C SER A 100 8.58 -13.57 2.87
N ASP A 101 8.54 -14.87 2.58
CA ASP A 101 7.61 -15.48 1.62
C ASP A 101 6.29 -15.92 2.24
N SER A 102 6.12 -15.66 3.54
CA SER A 102 4.89 -15.89 4.29
C SER A 102 4.71 -14.83 5.37
N ILE A 103 3.48 -14.58 5.76
CA ILE A 103 3.11 -13.61 6.80
C ILE A 103 2.32 -14.35 7.89
N PRO A 104 2.78 -14.30 9.15
CA PRO A 104 2.00 -14.86 10.25
C PRO A 104 0.63 -14.17 10.36
N HIS A 105 -0.42 -14.96 10.63
CA HIS A 105 -1.79 -14.45 10.80
C HIS A 105 -2.33 -13.64 9.61
N ALA A 106 -1.90 -13.97 8.39
CA ALA A 106 -2.35 -13.29 7.17
C ALA A 106 -3.87 -13.38 6.99
N GLU A 107 -4.46 -14.55 7.31
CA GLU A 107 -5.91 -14.75 7.21
C GLU A 107 -6.70 -13.75 8.07
N ALA A 108 -6.23 -13.48 9.30
CA ALA A 108 -6.89 -12.52 10.20
C ALA A 108 -6.82 -11.08 9.66
N LEU A 109 -5.72 -10.71 8.98
CA LEU A 109 -5.60 -9.43 8.31
C LEU A 109 -6.54 -9.36 7.09
N ILE A 110 -6.59 -10.41 6.28
CA ILE A 110 -7.43 -10.45 5.09
C ILE A 110 -8.91 -10.34 5.46
N GLU A 111 -9.37 -11.03 6.52
CA GLU A 111 -10.75 -10.93 6.98
C GLU A 111 -11.13 -9.49 7.38
N GLN A 112 -10.23 -8.75 8.03
CA GLN A 112 -10.47 -7.34 8.36
C GLN A 112 -10.44 -6.45 7.10
N LEU A 113 -9.52 -6.71 6.17
CA LEU A 113 -9.44 -5.95 4.92
C LEU A 113 -10.67 -6.14 4.02
N LYS A 114 -11.37 -7.29 4.10
CA LYS A 114 -12.60 -7.54 3.33
C LYS A 114 -13.75 -6.60 3.67
N GLU A 115 -13.71 -5.95 4.83
CA GLU A 115 -14.69 -4.92 5.21
C GLU A 115 -14.48 -3.60 4.44
N ILE A 116 -13.35 -3.43 3.77
CA ILE A 116 -13.08 -2.25 2.92
C ILE A 116 -13.85 -2.38 1.61
N ASP A 117 -14.70 -1.40 1.36
CA ASP A 117 -15.44 -1.34 0.09
C ASP A 117 -14.49 -1.26 -1.12
N GLY A 118 -14.75 -2.07 -2.12
CA GLY A 118 -13.92 -2.16 -3.32
C GLY A 118 -12.67 -3.02 -3.19
N LEU A 119 -12.38 -3.67 -2.05
CA LEU A 119 -11.23 -4.57 -1.96
C LEU A 119 -11.34 -5.70 -2.99
N ALA A 120 -10.43 -5.74 -3.95
CA ALA A 120 -10.40 -6.74 -5.03
C ALA A 120 -9.15 -7.63 -5.01
N SER A 121 -8.09 -7.20 -4.33
CA SER A 121 -6.80 -7.87 -4.36
C SER A 121 -6.00 -7.64 -3.07
N VAL A 122 -5.47 -8.72 -2.49
CA VAL A 122 -4.43 -8.66 -1.45
C VAL A 122 -3.24 -9.48 -1.91
N ILE A 123 -2.08 -8.87 -1.96
CA ILE A 123 -0.85 -9.45 -2.51
C ILE A 123 0.27 -9.37 -1.47
N LEU A 124 1.05 -10.42 -1.37
CA LEU A 124 2.36 -10.42 -0.71
C LEU A 124 3.44 -10.15 -1.76
N ASN A 125 4.17 -9.06 -1.62
CA ASN A 125 5.37 -8.79 -2.38
C ASN A 125 6.59 -9.12 -1.52
N ILE A 126 7.45 -10.00 -2.04
CA ILE A 126 8.62 -10.49 -1.34
C ILE A 126 9.81 -9.61 -1.71
N ASN A 127 10.31 -8.84 -0.74
CA ASN A 127 11.50 -8.02 -0.90
C ASN A 127 12.50 -8.31 0.23
N ARG A 128 13.51 -9.11 -0.07
CA ARG A 128 14.59 -9.46 0.86
C ARG A 128 15.86 -8.62 0.64
N ASP A 129 15.86 -7.78 -0.39
CA ASP A 129 17.05 -7.00 -0.75
C ASP A 129 17.23 -5.82 0.22
N LYS A 130 18.50 -5.56 0.58
CA LYS A 130 18.89 -4.39 1.36
C LYS A 130 19.09 -3.17 0.44
N THR A 131 18.00 -2.73 -0.20
CA THR A 131 17.99 -1.61 -1.14
C THR A 131 16.86 -0.65 -0.82
N ASN A 132 16.90 0.57 -1.40
CA ASN A 132 15.84 1.56 -1.29
C ASN A 132 14.64 1.26 -2.22
N VAL A 133 14.69 0.17 -2.97
CA VAL A 133 13.58 -0.26 -3.83
C VAL A 133 12.48 -0.85 -2.95
N VAL A 134 11.28 -0.30 -3.03
CA VAL A 134 10.15 -0.72 -2.18
C VAL A 134 9.66 -2.11 -2.57
N LEU A 135 9.40 -2.34 -3.85
CA LEU A 135 8.82 -3.60 -4.33
C LEU A 135 9.91 -4.58 -4.78
N GLY A 136 9.87 -5.80 -4.26
CA GLY A 136 10.64 -6.92 -4.80
C GLY A 136 10.05 -7.45 -6.11
N LYS A 137 10.73 -8.42 -6.71
CA LYS A 137 10.33 -9.00 -8.01
C LYS A 137 9.24 -10.07 -7.90
N GLU A 138 9.11 -10.71 -6.74
CA GLU A 138 8.19 -11.82 -6.53
C GLU A 138 6.92 -11.34 -5.83
N CYS A 139 5.77 -11.80 -6.34
CA CYS A 139 4.45 -11.53 -5.77
C CYS A 139 3.69 -12.85 -5.59
N LYS A 140 2.93 -12.96 -4.49
CA LYS A 140 1.98 -14.05 -4.22
C LYS A 140 0.62 -13.45 -3.95
N THR A 141 -0.41 -13.88 -4.66
CA THR A 141 -1.79 -13.47 -4.36
C THR A 141 -2.26 -14.18 -3.11
N LEU A 142 -2.70 -13.40 -2.11
CA LEU A 142 -3.27 -13.91 -0.86
C LEU A 142 -4.81 -13.92 -0.90
N PHE A 143 -5.41 -12.97 -1.62
CA PHE A 143 -6.86 -12.88 -1.82
C PHE A 143 -7.18 -12.18 -3.14
N GLY A 144 -8.25 -12.61 -3.78
CA GLY A 144 -8.76 -12.02 -5.03
C GLY A 144 -7.86 -12.27 -6.23
N SER A 145 -7.68 -11.25 -7.06
CA SER A 145 -6.89 -11.31 -8.29
C SER A 145 -5.47 -10.79 -8.07
N ASP A 146 -4.55 -11.14 -8.96
CA ASP A 146 -3.17 -10.60 -8.98
C ASP A 146 -3.07 -9.21 -9.61
N TYR A 147 -4.20 -8.64 -10.06
CA TYR A 147 -4.34 -7.28 -10.59
C TYR A 147 -5.69 -6.67 -10.19
N ILE A 148 -5.80 -5.36 -10.34
CA ILE A 148 -7.06 -4.62 -10.40
C ILE A 148 -7.22 -4.02 -11.79
N THR A 149 -8.47 -3.77 -12.19
CA THR A 149 -8.75 -3.15 -13.50
C THR A 149 -9.18 -1.71 -13.30
N ASP A 150 -8.57 -0.78 -14.05
CA ASP A 150 -9.03 0.61 -14.15
C ASP A 150 -9.27 0.99 -15.61
N GLU A 151 -9.88 2.13 -15.83
CA GLU A 151 -10.12 2.70 -17.15
C GLU A 151 -9.48 4.09 -17.23
N LEU A 152 -8.79 4.39 -18.33
CA LEU A 152 -8.20 5.70 -18.60
C LEU A 152 -8.42 6.03 -20.09
N CYS A 153 -9.00 7.17 -20.39
CA CYS A 153 -9.32 7.59 -21.76
C CYS A 153 -10.14 6.53 -22.54
N GLY A 154 -11.08 5.84 -21.87
CA GLY A 154 -11.91 4.79 -22.47
C GLY A 154 -11.21 3.45 -22.70
N LEU A 155 -9.95 3.30 -22.29
CA LEU A 155 -9.19 2.07 -22.39
C LEU A 155 -9.05 1.39 -21.02
N LYS A 156 -9.26 0.06 -20.99
CA LYS A 156 -9.12 -0.73 -19.76
C LYS A 156 -7.69 -1.21 -19.56
N PHE A 157 -7.19 -1.08 -18.33
CA PHE A 157 -5.85 -1.49 -17.92
C PHE A 157 -5.91 -2.43 -16.72
N ASN A 158 -5.23 -3.57 -16.83
CA ASN A 158 -4.99 -4.45 -15.69
C ASN A 158 -3.70 -4.01 -15.00
N LEU A 159 -3.81 -3.64 -13.73
CA LEU A 159 -2.76 -3.03 -12.93
C LEU A 159 -2.30 -4.02 -11.86
N SER A 160 -1.11 -4.58 -12.04
CA SER A 160 -0.40 -5.35 -10.99
C SER A 160 0.34 -4.42 -10.03
N PRO A 161 0.89 -4.92 -8.91
CA PRO A 161 1.73 -4.10 -8.02
C PRO A 161 2.89 -3.43 -8.75
N LEU A 162 3.48 -4.11 -9.73
CA LEU A 162 4.66 -3.65 -10.47
C LEU A 162 4.33 -2.76 -11.67
N SER A 163 3.05 -2.63 -12.04
CA SER A 163 2.64 -1.82 -13.18
C SER A 163 2.86 -0.33 -12.90
N PHE A 164 3.43 0.38 -13.89
CA PHE A 164 3.36 1.84 -13.89
C PHE A 164 1.93 2.29 -14.22
N TYR A 165 1.43 3.28 -13.52
CA TYR A 165 0.17 3.97 -13.82
C TYR A 165 0.21 5.37 -13.22
N GLN A 166 -0.40 6.35 -13.91
CA GLN A 166 -0.41 7.73 -13.43
C GLN A 166 -1.18 7.85 -12.12
N VAL A 167 -0.56 8.53 -11.14
CA VAL A 167 -1.14 8.65 -9.79
C VAL A 167 -2.27 9.68 -9.70
N ASN A 168 -2.32 10.62 -10.64
CA ASN A 168 -3.41 11.56 -10.81
C ASN A 168 -4.16 11.17 -12.08
N HIS A 169 -5.22 10.40 -11.93
CA HIS A 169 -6.03 9.87 -13.02
C HIS A 169 -6.65 11.00 -13.85
N ASP A 170 -7.36 11.92 -13.20
CA ASP A 170 -8.05 13.03 -13.87
C ASP A 170 -7.07 13.95 -14.60
N GLY A 171 -5.90 14.16 -14.00
CA GLY A 171 -4.83 14.91 -14.66
C GLY A 171 -4.27 14.19 -15.89
N ALA A 172 -4.22 12.87 -15.88
CA ALA A 172 -3.76 12.07 -17.02
C ALA A 172 -4.76 12.06 -18.18
N GLU A 173 -6.07 12.12 -17.89
CA GLU A 173 -7.11 12.23 -18.93
C GLU A 173 -7.13 13.58 -19.65
N ILE A 174 -6.60 14.63 -19.02
CA ILE A 174 -6.52 15.97 -19.61
C ILE A 174 -5.28 16.12 -20.52
N LEU A 175 -4.22 15.34 -20.29
CA LEU A 175 -2.96 15.41 -21.04
C LEU A 175 -3.03 14.68 -22.38
#